data_629779498b23cc9cdbb7406f79ccbd89
#
_entry.id   629779498b23cc9cdbb7406f79ccbd89
#
_cell.length_a   1.000
_cell.length_b   1.000
_cell.length_c   1.000
_cell.angle_alpha   90.00
_cell.angle_beta   90.00
_cell.angle_gamma   90.00
#
_symmetry.space_group_name_H-M   'P 1'
#
loop_
_entity.id
_entity.type
_entity.pdbx_description
1 polymer ?
#
loop_
_entity_poly.entity_id
_entity_poly.type
_entity_poly.pdbx_seq_one_letter_code
_entity_poly.pdbx_strand_id
1 'polypeptide(L)'
;MREKWFIYGIFYMNNTLDEYIKKYEQKTKDKFKQKEGFKLFYLPSRGFCEIGTTQDNSMLMIYQMAGDGKFWRDFATVFAQMLGIKKLGTICIRENIKAYIRFWGYKITKKEPLHDGSFIYYAENKEGKKARISPVHMHDDITRISYYVTWDI
;
A
#
# COMPACT_ATOMS: atom_id res chain seq x y z
N MET A 1 17.55 -4.33 24.81
CA MET A 1 16.52 -3.48 25.45
C MET A 1 15.71 -2.78 24.38
N ARG A 2 14.39 -2.90 24.41
CA ARG A 2 13.53 -2.23 23.43
C ARG A 2 13.25 -0.81 23.91
N GLU A 3 13.67 0.20 23.17
CA GLU A 3 13.33 1.58 23.47
C GLU A 3 11.87 1.83 23.11
N LYS A 4 11.13 2.38 24.05
CA LYS A 4 9.76 2.79 23.87
C LYS A 4 9.71 4.31 23.78
N TRP A 5 9.21 4.84 22.66
CA TRP A 5 9.01 6.25 22.48
C TRP A 5 7.52 6.59 22.67
N PHE A 6 7.27 7.62 23.45
CA PHE A 6 5.90 8.10 23.69
C PHE A 6 5.68 9.40 22.92
N ILE A 7 4.78 9.36 21.93
CA ILE A 7 4.36 10.54 21.18
C ILE A 7 2.83 10.56 21.16
N TYR A 8 2.22 11.64 21.70
CA TYR A 8 0.77 11.84 21.75
C TYR A 8 -0.04 10.66 22.34
N GLY A 9 0.50 10.00 23.36
CA GLY A 9 -0.17 8.88 23.99
C GLY A 9 -0.09 7.54 23.24
N ILE A 10 0.63 7.48 22.13
CA ILE A 10 0.85 6.26 21.35
C ILE A 10 2.24 5.71 21.62
N PHE A 11 2.32 4.43 22.00
CA PHE A 11 3.58 3.72 22.18
C PHE A 11 4.09 3.21 20.84
N TYR A 12 5.23 3.75 20.37
CA TYR A 12 5.97 3.17 19.26
C TYR A 12 7.05 2.25 19.80
N MET A 13 7.02 0.98 19.41
CA MET A 13 8.07 0.02 19.70
C MET A 13 9.06 -0.02 18.54
N ASN A 14 10.35 0.18 18.83
CA ASN A 14 11.38 -0.08 17.83
C ASN A 14 11.49 -1.59 17.59
N ASN A 15 11.32 -2.00 16.33
CA ASN A 15 11.53 -3.37 15.89
C ASN A 15 12.64 -3.41 14.85
N THR A 16 13.32 -4.55 14.74
CA THR A 16 14.29 -4.80 13.67
C THR A 16 13.57 -4.99 12.33
N LEU A 17 14.32 -4.83 11.24
CA LEU A 17 13.80 -5.13 9.91
C LEU A 17 13.31 -6.58 9.82
N ASP A 18 14.06 -7.54 10.37
CA ASP A 18 13.68 -8.94 10.38
C ASP A 18 12.36 -9.20 11.13
N GLU A 19 12.13 -8.49 12.24
CA GLU A 19 10.86 -8.57 12.97
C GLU A 19 9.69 -8.07 12.13
N TYR A 20 9.87 -6.99 11.37
CA TYR A 20 8.85 -6.48 10.45
C TYR A 20 8.63 -7.40 9.25
N ILE A 21 9.70 -8.00 8.71
CA ILE A 21 9.59 -8.99 7.63
C ILE A 21 8.78 -10.20 8.11
N LYS A 22 9.03 -10.72 9.31
CA LYS A 22 8.24 -11.80 9.88
C LYS A 22 6.75 -11.44 10.01
N LYS A 23 6.45 -10.24 10.49
CA LYS A 23 5.06 -9.74 10.56
C LYS A 23 4.41 -9.66 9.18
N TYR A 24 5.14 -9.16 8.19
CA TYR A 24 4.68 -9.10 6.82
C TYR A 24 4.33 -10.50 6.29
N GLU A 25 5.24 -11.47 6.43
CA GLU A 25 5.05 -12.85 5.96
C GLU A 25 3.89 -13.55 6.69
N GLN A 26 3.72 -13.32 7.99
CA GLN A 26 2.60 -13.87 8.76
C GLN A 26 1.26 -13.31 8.30
N LYS A 27 1.21 -12.02 7.98
CA LYS A 27 -0.03 -11.34 7.59
C LYS A 27 -0.43 -11.61 6.15
N THR A 28 0.54 -11.59 5.23
CA THR A 28 0.29 -11.75 3.79
C THR A 28 0.32 -13.22 3.36
N LYS A 29 0.93 -14.10 4.16
CA LYS A 29 1.25 -15.51 3.81
C LYS A 29 2.21 -15.63 2.63
N ASP A 30 2.87 -14.54 2.25
CA ASP A 30 3.89 -14.50 1.21
C ASP A 30 5.28 -14.37 1.82
N LYS A 31 6.28 -14.93 1.14
CA LYS A 31 7.68 -14.72 1.50
C LYS A 31 8.15 -13.35 1.04
N PHE A 32 8.82 -12.64 1.93
CA PHE A 32 9.46 -11.39 1.57
C PHE A 32 10.61 -11.64 0.59
N LYS A 33 10.56 -10.92 -0.52
CA LYS A 33 11.64 -10.90 -1.49
C LYS A 33 11.77 -9.49 -2.07
N GLN A 34 12.92 -8.89 -1.87
CA GLN A 34 13.18 -7.56 -2.42
C GLN A 34 13.09 -7.61 -3.95
N LYS A 35 12.30 -6.70 -4.51
CA LYS A 35 12.08 -6.61 -5.95
C LYS A 35 13.23 -5.85 -6.60
N GLU A 36 13.76 -6.40 -7.69
CA GLU A 36 14.79 -5.74 -8.48
C GLU A 36 14.28 -4.39 -9.01
N GLY A 37 15.14 -3.36 -8.94
CA GLY A 37 14.80 -2.01 -9.35
C GLY A 37 14.02 -1.19 -8.32
N PHE A 38 13.59 -1.82 -7.21
CA PHE A 38 12.89 -1.13 -6.12
C PHE A 38 13.85 -0.83 -4.97
N LYS A 39 13.54 0.22 -4.21
CA LYS A 39 14.28 0.63 -3.03
C LYS A 39 13.53 0.26 -1.76
N LEU A 40 14.24 -0.33 -0.81
CA LEU A 40 13.74 -0.66 0.51
C LEU A 40 14.09 0.45 1.49
N PHE A 41 13.07 1.03 2.12
CA PHE A 41 13.19 2.00 3.19
C PHE A 41 12.76 1.34 4.51
N TYR A 42 13.53 1.59 5.55
CA TYR A 42 13.29 1.03 6.86
C TYR A 42 13.52 2.08 7.95
N LEU A 43 12.59 2.15 8.89
CA LEU A 43 12.71 2.89 10.14
C LEU A 43 12.28 2.01 11.31
N PRO A 44 13.09 1.91 12.38
CA PRO A 44 12.78 1.03 13.50
C PRO A 44 11.40 1.25 14.13
N SER A 45 10.94 2.50 14.19
CA SER A 45 9.64 2.86 14.78
C SER A 45 8.47 2.83 13.78
N ARG A 46 8.73 2.67 12.48
CA ARG A 46 7.71 2.80 11.43
C ARG A 46 7.54 1.56 10.55
N GLY A 47 8.52 0.68 10.53
CA GLY A 47 8.50 -0.50 9.67
C GLY A 47 9.31 -0.35 8.41
N PHE A 48 8.90 -1.01 7.34
CA PHE A 48 9.55 -0.90 6.05
C PHE A 48 8.55 -0.66 4.91
N CYS A 49 9.08 -0.13 3.83
CA CYS A 49 8.33 0.10 2.59
C CYS A 49 9.27 -0.06 1.39
N GLU A 50 8.85 -0.85 0.43
CA GLU A 50 9.58 -1.03 -0.83
C GLU A 50 8.90 -0.23 -1.93
N ILE A 51 9.63 0.69 -2.55
CA ILE A 51 9.11 1.66 -3.50
C ILE A 51 9.89 1.61 -4.80
N GLY A 52 9.21 1.70 -5.91
CA GLY A 52 9.81 1.81 -7.23
C GLY A 52 8.87 2.49 -8.22
N THR A 53 9.40 2.93 -9.35
CA THR A 53 8.60 3.51 -10.43
C THR A 53 8.21 2.46 -11.46
N THR A 54 7.09 2.69 -12.16
CA THR A 54 6.77 1.95 -13.38
C THR A 54 7.79 2.25 -14.49
N GLN A 55 7.86 1.38 -15.49
CA GLN A 55 8.83 1.53 -16.57
C GLN A 55 8.72 2.87 -17.31
N ASP A 56 7.51 3.39 -17.48
CA ASP A 56 7.23 4.67 -18.11
C ASP A 56 7.35 5.87 -17.17
N ASN A 57 7.73 5.64 -15.90
CA ASN A 57 7.81 6.64 -14.83
C ASN A 57 6.50 7.42 -14.58
N SER A 58 5.36 6.87 -14.98
CA SER A 58 4.06 7.53 -14.78
C SER A 58 3.48 7.34 -13.38
N MET A 59 3.97 6.35 -12.65
CA MET A 59 3.43 5.97 -11.35
C MET A 59 4.53 5.50 -10.40
N LEU A 60 4.42 5.85 -9.12
CA LEU A 60 5.22 5.30 -8.05
C LEU A 60 4.45 4.14 -7.41
N MET A 61 5.12 2.99 -7.32
CA MET A 61 4.53 1.77 -6.76
C MET A 61 5.05 1.52 -5.35
N ILE A 62 4.15 1.25 -4.42
CA ILE A 62 4.45 0.63 -3.13
C ILE A 62 4.22 -0.87 -3.32
N TYR A 63 5.28 -1.67 -3.19
CA TYR A 63 5.21 -3.10 -3.48
C TYR A 63 5.02 -3.97 -2.24
N GLN A 64 5.94 -3.85 -1.27
CA GLN A 64 5.84 -4.57 0.00
C GLN A 64 5.97 -3.58 1.15
N MET A 65 5.15 -3.76 2.17
CA MET A 65 5.11 -2.81 3.29
C MET A 65 4.65 -3.51 4.56
N ALA A 66 5.26 -3.14 5.68
CA ALA A 66 4.81 -3.52 7.02
C ALA A 66 5.05 -2.38 8.00
N GLY A 67 4.21 -2.31 9.03
CA GLY A 67 4.31 -1.32 10.10
C GLY A 67 3.28 -0.20 9.96
N ASP A 68 3.72 1.05 10.03
CA ASP A 68 2.84 2.23 9.97
C ASP A 68 2.47 2.58 8.53
N GLY A 69 1.35 2.02 8.08
CA GLY A 69 0.87 2.20 6.70
C GLY A 69 0.57 3.65 6.33
N LYS A 70 0.06 4.44 7.28
CA LYS A 70 -0.20 5.87 7.05
C LYS A 70 1.10 6.64 6.82
N PHE A 71 2.09 6.40 7.66
CA PHE A 71 3.41 7.01 7.51
C PHE A 71 4.02 6.70 6.14
N TRP A 72 4.03 5.43 5.74
CA TRP A 72 4.64 5.02 4.48
C TRP A 72 3.87 5.53 3.25
N ARG A 73 2.55 5.63 3.33
CA ARG A 73 1.74 6.25 2.28
C ARG A 73 2.08 7.74 2.14
N ASP A 74 2.18 8.47 3.24
CA ASP A 74 2.54 9.89 3.24
C ASP A 74 3.97 10.09 2.73
N PHE A 75 4.91 9.23 3.16
CA PHE A 75 6.28 9.19 2.66
C PHE A 75 6.34 8.98 1.14
N ALA A 76 5.61 7.98 0.63
CA ALA A 76 5.55 7.70 -0.81
C ALA A 76 4.94 8.88 -1.59
N THR A 77 3.94 9.55 -1.03
CA THR A 77 3.33 10.73 -1.63
C THR A 77 4.35 11.86 -1.81
N VAL A 78 5.09 12.19 -0.75
CA VAL A 78 6.14 13.21 -0.82
C VAL A 78 7.24 12.81 -1.81
N PHE A 79 7.65 11.55 -1.79
CA PHE A 79 8.68 11.02 -2.69
C PHE A 79 8.24 11.12 -4.15
N ALA A 80 6.98 10.76 -4.45
CA ALA A 80 6.42 10.89 -5.80
C ALA A 80 6.36 12.36 -6.25
N GLN A 81 5.95 13.26 -5.38
CA GLN A 81 5.93 14.70 -5.66
C GLN A 81 7.32 15.25 -5.99
N MET A 82 8.34 14.83 -5.25
CA MET A 82 9.74 15.21 -5.53
C MET A 82 10.21 14.72 -6.91
N LEU A 83 9.69 13.59 -7.39
CA LEU A 83 9.99 13.05 -8.72
C LEU A 83 9.09 13.61 -9.83
N GLY A 84 8.12 14.46 -9.49
CA GLY A 84 7.14 14.97 -10.46
C GLY A 84 6.08 13.93 -10.87
N ILE A 85 5.95 12.83 -10.13
CA ILE A 85 4.98 11.77 -10.37
C ILE A 85 3.66 12.12 -9.67
N LYS A 86 2.54 11.99 -10.38
CA LYS A 86 1.23 12.41 -9.90
C LYS A 86 0.31 11.24 -9.53
N LYS A 87 0.81 10.01 -9.57
CA LYS A 87 0.00 8.82 -9.29
C LYS A 87 0.80 7.83 -8.46
N LEU A 88 0.13 7.28 -7.46
CA LEU A 88 0.62 6.16 -6.66
C LEU A 88 -0.17 4.90 -6.95
N GLY A 89 0.48 3.75 -6.76
CA GLY A 89 -0.18 2.46 -6.84
C GLY A 89 0.35 1.50 -5.79
N THR A 90 -0.47 0.53 -5.42
CA THR A 90 -0.10 -0.55 -4.53
C THR A 90 -0.91 -1.80 -4.81
N ILE A 91 -0.39 -2.96 -4.40
CA ILE A 91 -1.13 -4.20 -4.39
C ILE A 91 -1.48 -4.54 -2.94
N CYS A 92 -2.75 -4.74 -2.68
CA CYS A 92 -3.28 -4.96 -1.34
C CYS A 92 -4.02 -6.30 -1.26
N ILE A 93 -3.66 -7.13 -0.28
CA ILE A 93 -4.27 -8.46 -0.04
C ILE A 93 -5.43 -8.36 0.98
N ARG A 94 -5.98 -7.19 1.21
CA ARG A 94 -7.00 -6.98 2.23
C ARG A 94 -8.41 -7.18 1.66
N GLU A 95 -9.19 -8.03 2.32
CA GLU A 95 -10.60 -8.28 1.98
C GLU A 95 -11.45 -7.01 2.05
N ASN A 96 -11.10 -6.07 2.93
CA ASN A 96 -11.88 -4.86 3.21
C ASN A 96 -11.32 -3.60 2.53
N ILE A 97 -10.86 -3.73 1.28
CA ILE A 97 -10.23 -2.61 0.56
C ILE A 97 -11.17 -1.38 0.43
N LYS A 98 -12.48 -1.58 0.29
CA LYS A 98 -13.45 -0.48 0.22
C LYS A 98 -13.51 0.34 1.51
N ALA A 99 -13.45 -0.31 2.66
CA ALA A 99 -13.39 0.39 3.94
C ALA A 99 -12.09 1.19 4.08
N TYR A 100 -11.00 0.64 3.60
CA TYR A 100 -9.69 1.29 3.60
C TYR A 100 -9.68 2.57 2.75
N ILE A 101 -10.23 2.51 1.56
CA ILE A 101 -10.34 3.67 0.66
C ILE A 101 -11.22 4.75 1.28
N ARG A 102 -12.32 4.38 1.94
CA ARG A 102 -13.18 5.34 2.68
C ARG A 102 -12.43 5.99 3.84
N PHE A 103 -11.64 5.20 4.57
CA PHE A 103 -10.81 5.72 5.65
C PHE A 103 -9.78 6.75 5.16
N TRP A 104 -9.30 6.61 3.92
CA TRP A 104 -8.41 7.58 3.28
C TRP A 104 -9.14 8.80 2.72
N GLY A 105 -10.44 8.91 2.93
CA GLY A 105 -11.24 10.05 2.49
C GLY A 105 -11.81 9.95 1.08
N TYR A 106 -11.75 8.77 0.46
CA TYR A 106 -12.36 8.54 -0.85
C TYR A 106 -13.77 7.97 -0.72
N LYS A 107 -14.65 8.42 -1.61
CA LYS A 107 -16.00 7.89 -1.76
C LYS A 107 -16.10 7.12 -3.07
N ILE A 108 -16.63 5.90 -3.02
CA ILE A 108 -16.87 5.11 -4.23
C ILE A 108 -17.99 5.76 -5.04
N THR A 109 -17.70 6.09 -6.30
CA THR A 109 -18.60 6.80 -7.21
C THR A 109 -19.17 5.89 -8.28
N LYS A 110 -18.45 4.81 -8.65
CA LYS A 110 -18.84 3.90 -9.71
C LYS A 110 -18.28 2.52 -9.45
N LYS A 111 -19.01 1.49 -9.86
CA LYS A 111 -18.50 0.11 -9.97
C LYS A 111 -18.76 -0.43 -11.37
N GLU A 112 -17.82 -1.18 -11.89
CA GLU A 112 -17.87 -1.79 -13.21
C GLU A 112 -17.73 -3.31 -13.08
N PRO A 113 -18.71 -4.10 -13.55
CA PRO A 113 -18.66 -5.56 -13.44
C PRO A 113 -17.63 -6.15 -14.40
N LEU A 114 -16.95 -7.21 -13.93
CA LEU A 114 -16.06 -8.03 -14.73
C LEU A 114 -16.71 -9.38 -15.04
N HIS A 115 -16.16 -10.12 -16.01
CA HIS A 115 -16.70 -11.40 -16.47
C HIS A 115 -16.78 -12.49 -15.39
N ASP A 116 -15.88 -12.42 -14.38
CA ASP A 116 -15.82 -13.38 -13.28
C ASP A 116 -16.75 -13.07 -12.11
N GLY A 117 -17.59 -12.05 -12.23
CA GLY A 117 -18.50 -11.58 -11.18
C GLY A 117 -17.88 -10.60 -10.18
N SER A 118 -16.58 -10.30 -10.30
CA SER A 118 -15.92 -9.25 -9.53
C SER A 118 -16.17 -7.87 -10.14
N PHE A 119 -15.71 -6.80 -9.43
CA PHE A 119 -15.93 -5.42 -9.86
C PHE A 119 -14.65 -4.60 -9.80
N ILE A 120 -14.51 -3.67 -10.73
CA ILE A 120 -13.61 -2.53 -10.60
C ILE A 120 -14.38 -1.42 -9.90
N TYR A 121 -13.77 -0.81 -8.88
CA TYR A 121 -14.35 0.33 -8.16
C TYR A 121 -13.59 1.60 -8.51
N TYR A 122 -14.34 2.68 -8.71
CA TYR A 122 -13.82 4.02 -8.89
C TYR A 122 -14.24 4.86 -7.69
N ALA A 123 -13.34 5.68 -7.21
CA ALA A 123 -13.58 6.53 -6.05
C ALA A 123 -12.99 7.93 -6.28
N GLU A 124 -13.50 8.89 -5.53
CA GLU A 124 -13.07 10.28 -5.59
C GLU A 124 -13.07 10.89 -4.18
N ASN A 125 -12.07 11.72 -3.90
CA ASN A 125 -12.01 12.44 -2.65
C ASN A 125 -12.61 13.85 -2.78
N LYS A 126 -12.65 14.62 -1.68
CA LYS A 126 -13.22 15.97 -1.65
C LYS A 126 -12.48 16.97 -2.56
N GLU A 127 -11.22 16.70 -2.88
CA GLU A 127 -10.39 17.54 -3.75
C GLU A 127 -10.53 17.17 -5.24
N GLY A 128 -11.38 16.20 -5.57
CA GLY A 128 -11.54 15.69 -6.93
C GLY A 128 -10.46 14.72 -7.38
N LYS A 129 -9.60 14.28 -6.47
CA LYS A 129 -8.59 13.25 -6.77
C LYS A 129 -9.24 11.89 -6.90
N LYS A 130 -8.81 11.12 -7.87
CA LYS A 130 -9.42 9.83 -8.24
C LYS A 130 -8.60 8.65 -7.73
N ALA A 131 -9.30 7.58 -7.39
CA ALA A 131 -8.73 6.27 -7.10
C ALA A 131 -9.45 5.19 -7.89
N ARG A 132 -8.73 4.11 -8.20
CA ARG A 132 -9.25 2.93 -8.88
C ARG A 132 -8.81 1.68 -8.14
N ILE A 133 -9.74 0.76 -7.92
CA ILE A 133 -9.51 -0.50 -7.24
C ILE A 133 -9.88 -1.62 -8.20
N SER A 134 -8.88 -2.41 -8.62
CA SER A 134 -9.08 -3.53 -9.54
C SER A 134 -8.72 -4.84 -8.87
N PRO A 135 -9.54 -5.89 -8.96
CA PRO A 135 -9.13 -7.21 -8.50
C PRO A 135 -8.03 -7.76 -9.41
N VAL A 136 -7.04 -8.42 -8.80
CA VAL A 136 -5.96 -9.09 -9.51
C VAL A 136 -5.71 -10.47 -8.90
N HIS A 137 -5.45 -11.44 -9.73
CA HIS A 137 -5.03 -12.77 -9.30
C HIS A 137 -3.51 -12.86 -9.38
N MET A 138 -2.86 -12.75 -8.22
CA MET A 138 -1.40 -12.72 -8.12
C MET A 138 -0.79 -14.08 -7.79
N HIS A 139 -1.61 -15.04 -7.38
CA HIS A 139 -1.16 -16.35 -6.90
C HIS A 139 -1.93 -17.46 -7.58
N ASP A 140 -1.34 -18.66 -7.60
CA ASP A 140 -2.00 -19.89 -8.06
C ASP A 140 -3.20 -20.27 -7.16
N ASP A 141 -3.27 -19.68 -5.97
CA ASP A 141 -4.41 -19.84 -5.08
C ASP A 141 -5.57 -18.94 -5.52
N ILE A 142 -6.52 -19.51 -6.22
CA ILE A 142 -7.73 -18.84 -6.72
C ILE A 142 -8.65 -18.32 -5.60
N THR A 143 -8.43 -18.75 -4.35
CA THR A 143 -9.22 -18.28 -3.19
C THR A 143 -8.73 -16.95 -2.64
N ARG A 144 -7.54 -16.50 -3.05
CA ARG A 144 -6.94 -15.24 -2.60
C ARG A 144 -7.08 -14.17 -3.66
N ILE A 145 -7.93 -13.18 -3.39
CA ILE A 145 -8.09 -12.01 -4.24
C ILE A 145 -7.21 -10.90 -3.70
N SER A 146 -6.29 -10.42 -4.52
CA SER A 146 -5.54 -9.20 -4.29
C SER A 146 -6.19 -8.05 -5.06
N TYR A 147 -5.94 -6.82 -4.60
CA TYR A 147 -6.44 -5.63 -5.27
C TYR A 147 -5.29 -4.73 -5.68
N TYR A 148 -5.33 -4.30 -6.92
CA TYR A 148 -4.46 -3.27 -7.44
C TYR A 148 -5.17 -1.92 -7.23
N VAL A 149 -4.59 -1.09 -6.39
CA VAL A 149 -5.15 0.22 -6.04
C VAL A 149 -4.24 1.30 -6.59
N THR A 150 -4.80 2.20 -7.38
CA THR A 150 -4.11 3.39 -7.87
C THR A 150 -4.86 4.65 -7.44
N TRP A 151 -4.13 5.71 -7.14
CA TRP A 151 -4.75 6.99 -6.78
C TRP A 151 -3.89 8.17 -7.19
N ASP A 152 -4.56 9.27 -7.48
CA ASP A 152 -3.93 10.56 -7.80
C ASP A 152 -3.48 11.27 -6.52
N ILE A 153 -2.40 12.01 -6.63
CA ILE A 153 -1.85 12.81 -5.55
C ILE A 153 -1.76 14.29 -5.93
#